data_50dd8c5892077a7def807cbfa15411e9
#
_entry.id   50dd8c5892077a7def807cbfa15411e9
#
_cell.length_a   1.000
_cell.length_b   1.000
_cell.length_c   1.000
_cell.angle_alpha   90.00
_cell.angle_beta   90.00
_cell.angle_gamma   90.00
#
_symmetry.space_group_name_H-M   'P 1'
#
loop_
_entity.id
_entity.type
_entity.pdbx_description
1 polymer ?
#
loop_
_entity_poly.entity_id
_entity_poly.type
_entity_poly.pdbx_seq_one_letter_code
_entity_poly.pdbx_strand_id
1 'polypeptide(L)'
;MNSVFVRVTRLLIAGIPALRGGPHLHFEVRDTKSERALNPLRFLSVKDQTGPSVRGVYVYSISNEGARNAARRVEVKNTGNRVFRGGKVGVPAGMVGIGIQSDDYMKDSWNKLGVYDLSVSTNGQEVFKMSMNELSFDQTFLVNELKDFHHYRENRLVYLTFGNYQVQLLSVSNQNGGFIPVEKDSVVDVTVDLSDINGNRSRIVFQLWGKSPLRKLVLADGEKLLTNHQNDSLRKGKYTLWLEVDALSYPIVCKPEVSSRLRDSIETIEVFSTGKQIYPLMKNARLVVGGKFPEKSVICLLEKNNRFSALKTHWTEEGLEAFPRVLGEYTVRQDTIAPVIFYTGRAGQKIRFRMVDDLSGISSYRVEVNGKWCLFAYDAKNRLLEGNINEPVFVKGKNRLVLKVEDAVKNIATFETDIYKK
;
A
#
# COMPACT_ATOMS: atom_id res chain seq x y z
N MET A 1 -34.87 -1.47 -14.34
CA MET A 1 -34.28 -0.22 -13.82
C MET A 1 -33.58 -0.58 -12.51
N ASN A 2 -32.25 -0.57 -12.50
CA ASN A 2 -31.50 -0.80 -11.26
C ASN A 2 -31.48 0.51 -10.48
N SER A 3 -32.14 0.50 -9.32
CA SER A 3 -32.13 1.66 -8.42
C SER A 3 -30.75 1.81 -7.79
N VAL A 4 -30.04 2.86 -8.19
CA VAL A 4 -28.79 3.29 -7.55
C VAL A 4 -29.18 4.19 -6.38
N PHE A 5 -28.91 3.76 -5.14
CA PHE A 5 -29.06 4.61 -3.97
C PHE A 5 -27.72 5.31 -3.70
N VAL A 6 -27.75 6.64 -3.72
CA VAL A 6 -26.63 7.48 -3.30
C VAL A 6 -26.68 7.61 -1.79
N ARG A 7 -25.79 6.96 -1.08
CA ARG A 7 -25.63 7.16 0.37
C ARG A 7 -24.61 8.26 0.62
N VAL A 8 -25.09 9.45 0.92
CA VAL A 8 -24.25 10.55 1.39
C VAL A 8 -23.98 10.34 2.88
N THR A 9 -22.80 9.86 3.22
CA THR A 9 -22.38 9.79 4.64
C THR A 9 -21.71 11.11 4.98
N ARG A 10 -22.41 11.97 5.70
CA ARG A 10 -21.86 13.23 6.21
C ARG A 10 -21.01 12.94 7.42
N LEU A 11 -19.71 12.80 7.26
CA LEU A 11 -18.76 12.81 8.37
C LEU A 11 -18.33 14.25 8.61
N LEU A 12 -19.03 14.95 9.47
CA LEU A 12 -18.57 16.21 10.04
C LEU A 12 -17.51 15.89 11.10
N ILE A 13 -16.25 15.85 10.70
CA ILE A 13 -15.15 15.98 11.64
C ILE A 13 -14.83 17.46 11.75
N ALA A 14 -15.48 18.11 12.70
CA ALA A 14 -15.13 19.47 13.08
C ALA A 14 -13.80 19.46 13.81
N GLY A 15 -12.81 20.05 13.18
CA GLY A 15 -11.66 20.66 13.84
C GLY A 15 -10.64 19.75 14.49
N ILE A 16 -9.55 19.45 13.78
CA ILE A 16 -8.17 19.48 14.32
C ILE A 16 -7.25 19.83 13.17
N PRO A 17 -6.43 20.90 13.28
CA PRO A 17 -5.41 21.21 12.30
C PRO A 17 -4.21 20.32 12.57
N ALA A 18 -3.88 19.44 11.71
CA ALA A 18 -2.54 18.99 11.40
C ALA A 18 -2.55 17.63 10.70
N LEU A 19 -1.76 17.58 9.67
CA LEU A 19 -1.43 16.49 8.78
C LEU A 19 -2.34 16.43 7.54
N ARG A 20 -1.87 17.07 6.48
CA ARG A 20 -2.15 16.92 5.03
C ARG A 20 -3.54 16.39 4.61
N GLY A 21 -4.58 16.75 5.31
CA GLY A 21 -5.95 16.41 5.01
C GLY A 21 -6.82 17.09 6.06
N GLY A 22 -7.12 18.39 5.87
CA GLY A 22 -8.08 19.12 6.71
C GLY A 22 -9.46 18.48 6.66
N PRO A 23 -10.45 19.03 7.38
CA PRO A 23 -11.84 18.57 7.31
C PRO A 23 -12.28 18.48 5.86
N HIS A 24 -12.71 17.32 5.39
CA HIS A 24 -13.19 17.12 4.03
C HIS A 24 -14.50 16.36 4.03
N LEU A 25 -15.32 16.60 3.00
CA LEU A 25 -16.52 15.84 2.77
C LEU A 25 -16.15 14.51 2.12
N HIS A 26 -16.52 13.40 2.74
CA HIS A 26 -16.45 12.10 2.12
C HIS A 26 -17.73 11.80 1.36
N PHE A 27 -17.62 11.55 0.06
CA PHE A 27 -18.73 11.20 -0.81
C PHE A 27 -18.44 9.87 -1.50
N GLU A 28 -19.38 8.96 -1.44
CA GLU A 28 -19.25 7.60 -1.95
C GLU A 28 -20.55 7.17 -2.62
N VAL A 29 -20.43 6.53 -3.77
CA VAL A 29 -21.55 5.89 -4.48
C VAL A 29 -21.31 4.39 -4.45
N ARG A 30 -22.34 3.62 -4.08
CA ARG A 30 -22.25 2.16 -4.03
C ARG A 30 -23.41 1.52 -4.79
N ASP A 31 -23.12 0.36 -5.38
CA ASP A 31 -24.15 -0.54 -5.84
C ASP A 31 -24.89 -1.16 -4.64
N THR A 32 -26.22 -1.14 -4.68
CA THR A 32 -27.05 -1.54 -3.52
C THR A 32 -27.09 -3.04 -3.26
N LYS A 33 -26.71 -3.87 -4.22
CA LYS A 33 -26.72 -5.32 -4.08
C LYS A 33 -25.33 -5.88 -3.70
N SER A 34 -24.31 -5.39 -4.39
CA SER A 34 -22.93 -5.88 -4.22
C SER A 34 -22.12 -5.06 -3.21
N GLU A 35 -22.64 -3.90 -2.77
CA GLU A 35 -21.94 -2.90 -1.93
C GLU A 35 -20.61 -2.40 -2.52
N ARG A 36 -20.32 -2.69 -3.79
CA ARG A 36 -19.11 -2.21 -4.47
C ARG A 36 -19.15 -0.69 -4.59
N ALA A 37 -18.04 -0.06 -4.30
CA ALA A 37 -17.85 1.37 -4.56
C ALA A 37 -17.83 1.59 -6.08
N LEU A 38 -18.68 2.47 -6.56
CA LEU A 38 -18.74 2.88 -7.96
C LEU A 38 -17.99 4.20 -8.14
N ASN A 39 -17.42 4.41 -9.32
CA ASN A 39 -16.79 5.70 -9.62
C ASN A 39 -17.84 6.82 -9.55
N PRO A 40 -17.74 7.76 -8.59
CA PRO A 40 -18.77 8.79 -8.38
C PRO A 40 -18.90 9.76 -9.56
N LEU A 41 -17.84 9.93 -10.36
CA LEU A 41 -17.87 10.80 -11.54
C LEU A 41 -18.82 10.29 -12.65
N ARG A 42 -19.26 9.04 -12.59
CA ARG A 42 -20.33 8.51 -13.48
C ARG A 42 -21.71 9.11 -13.18
N PHE A 43 -21.88 9.64 -11.97
CA PHE A 43 -23.15 10.17 -11.46
C PHE A 43 -23.13 11.67 -11.24
N LEU A 44 -21.93 12.28 -11.29
CA LEU A 44 -21.71 13.70 -11.11
C LEU A 44 -21.31 14.33 -12.45
N SER A 45 -22.05 15.34 -12.89
CA SER A 45 -21.68 16.11 -14.08
C SER A 45 -20.59 17.11 -13.72
N VAL A 46 -19.33 16.68 -13.87
CA VAL A 46 -18.16 17.54 -13.70
C VAL A 46 -17.60 17.86 -15.09
N LYS A 47 -17.54 19.15 -15.45
CA LYS A 47 -16.97 19.57 -16.73
C LYS A 47 -15.44 19.50 -16.66
N ASP A 48 -14.86 18.67 -17.48
CA ASP A 48 -13.43 18.59 -17.71
C ASP A 48 -13.10 18.49 -19.20
N GLN A 49 -12.06 19.17 -19.61
CA GLN A 49 -11.53 19.18 -20.99
C GLN A 49 -10.06 18.83 -21.04
N THR A 50 -9.52 18.37 -19.93
CA THR A 50 -8.09 18.08 -19.77
C THR A 50 -7.88 16.57 -19.75
N GLY A 51 -7.35 16.00 -20.81
CA GLY A 51 -7.06 14.57 -20.83
C GLY A 51 -5.84 14.18 -19.98
N PRO A 52 -5.64 12.87 -19.68
CA PRO A 52 -4.55 12.37 -18.87
C PRO A 52 -3.17 12.80 -19.37
N SER A 53 -2.30 13.19 -18.46
CA SER A 53 -0.91 13.61 -18.75
C SER A 53 0.01 12.41 -18.82
N VAL A 54 0.78 12.26 -19.91
CA VAL A 54 1.82 11.24 -20.03
C VAL A 54 3.12 11.74 -19.40
N ARG A 55 3.59 11.07 -18.35
CA ARG A 55 4.82 11.41 -17.61
C ARG A 55 5.99 10.49 -17.96
N GLY A 56 5.70 9.25 -18.32
CA GLY A 56 6.71 8.27 -18.68
C GLY A 56 6.11 7.00 -19.28
N VAL A 57 6.90 6.37 -20.13
CA VAL A 57 6.62 5.06 -20.70
C VAL A 57 7.80 4.16 -20.37
N TYR A 58 7.51 2.94 -19.94
CA TYR A 58 8.53 1.98 -19.50
C TYR A 58 8.33 0.65 -20.17
N VAL A 59 9.43 -0.02 -20.48
CA VAL A 59 9.46 -1.36 -21.08
C VAL A 59 10.20 -2.29 -20.12
N TYR A 60 9.61 -3.45 -19.87
CA TYR A 60 10.13 -4.50 -19.02
C TYR A 60 10.37 -5.75 -19.84
N SER A 61 11.61 -6.22 -19.93
CA SER A 61 11.90 -7.54 -20.48
C SER A 61 11.64 -8.59 -19.40
N ILE A 62 11.03 -9.69 -19.80
CA ILE A 62 10.66 -10.79 -18.88
C ILE A 62 11.57 -11.97 -19.19
N SER A 63 12.17 -12.58 -18.15
CA SER A 63 12.96 -13.81 -18.30
C SER A 63 12.05 -15.01 -18.61
N ASN A 64 12.64 -16.15 -19.01
CA ASN A 64 11.89 -17.40 -19.19
C ASN A 64 11.19 -17.86 -17.91
N GLU A 65 11.72 -17.50 -16.75
CA GLU A 65 11.17 -17.83 -15.45
C GLU A 65 10.12 -16.81 -14.98
N GLY A 66 9.74 -15.85 -15.81
CA GLY A 66 8.75 -14.81 -15.52
C GLY A 66 9.26 -13.64 -14.68
N ALA A 67 10.54 -13.60 -14.33
CA ALA A 67 11.11 -12.49 -13.57
C ALA A 67 11.24 -11.23 -14.43
N ARG A 68 10.88 -10.09 -13.85
CA ARG A 68 11.00 -8.79 -14.51
C ARG A 68 12.41 -8.24 -14.38
N ASN A 69 12.99 -7.78 -15.47
CA ASN A 69 14.20 -6.97 -15.47
C ASN A 69 13.87 -5.51 -15.08
N ALA A 70 14.92 -4.72 -14.83
CA ALA A 70 14.75 -3.30 -14.55
C ALA A 70 14.00 -2.59 -15.70
N ALA A 71 13.13 -1.67 -15.31
CA ALA A 71 12.37 -0.86 -16.23
C ALA A 71 13.28 0.02 -17.09
N ARG A 72 13.08 0.00 -18.40
CA ARG A 72 13.75 0.91 -19.33
C ARG A 72 12.77 1.97 -19.79
N ARG A 73 13.11 3.23 -19.57
CA ARG A 73 12.30 4.36 -20.04
C ARG A 73 12.35 4.48 -21.57
N VAL A 74 11.19 4.71 -22.16
CA VAL A 74 11.02 5.02 -23.59
C VAL A 74 10.87 6.52 -23.74
N GLU A 75 11.71 7.12 -24.59
CA GLU A 75 11.60 8.54 -24.92
C GLU A 75 10.44 8.75 -25.89
N VAL A 76 9.46 9.54 -25.47
CA VAL A 76 8.30 9.93 -26.27
C VAL A 76 8.16 11.46 -26.29
N LYS A 77 7.76 12.01 -27.45
CA LYS A 77 7.55 13.46 -27.63
C LYS A 77 6.11 13.72 -28.01
N ASN A 78 5.50 14.73 -27.40
CA ASN A 78 4.17 15.19 -27.82
C ASN A 78 4.26 15.84 -29.21
N THR A 79 3.52 15.30 -30.17
CA THR A 79 3.49 15.77 -31.56
C THR A 79 2.25 16.60 -31.90
N GLY A 80 1.49 17.00 -30.89
CA GLY A 80 0.22 17.73 -31.01
C GLY A 80 -0.98 16.87 -30.64
N ASN A 81 -2.08 17.49 -30.29
CA ASN A 81 -3.36 16.85 -29.95
C ASN A 81 -3.23 15.68 -28.95
N ARG A 82 -2.31 15.79 -27.98
CA ARG A 82 -2.01 14.75 -26.97
C ARG A 82 -1.60 13.40 -27.55
N VAL A 83 -0.99 13.40 -28.74
CA VAL A 83 -0.36 12.24 -29.36
C VAL A 83 1.12 12.28 -29.05
N PHE A 84 1.61 11.25 -28.36
CA PHE A 84 3.01 11.09 -27.96
C PHE A 84 3.66 10.01 -28.84
N ARG A 85 4.71 10.37 -29.57
CA ARG A 85 5.42 9.46 -30.46
C ARG A 85 6.80 9.13 -29.93
N GLY A 86 7.11 7.84 -29.85
CA GLY A 86 8.43 7.30 -29.59
C GLY A 86 9.03 6.67 -30.84
N GLY A 87 10.32 6.41 -30.76
CA GLY A 87 11.04 5.67 -31.81
C GLY A 87 10.96 4.15 -31.64
N LYS A 88 11.82 3.45 -32.34
CA LYS A 88 12.02 2.01 -32.23
C LYS A 88 12.87 1.68 -31.00
N VAL A 89 12.32 0.88 -30.10
CA VAL A 89 12.93 0.46 -28.86
C VAL A 89 13.46 -0.96 -28.98
N GLY A 90 14.79 -1.14 -28.97
CA GLY A 90 15.38 -2.48 -29.00
C GLY A 90 15.18 -3.19 -27.65
N VAL A 91 14.65 -4.40 -27.68
CA VAL A 91 14.44 -5.27 -26.51
C VAL A 91 15.04 -6.66 -26.78
N PRO A 92 15.36 -7.45 -25.76
CA PRO A 92 15.62 -8.88 -25.97
C PRO A 92 14.37 -9.54 -26.55
N ALA A 93 14.56 -10.52 -27.42
CA ALA A 93 13.47 -11.39 -27.87
C ALA A 93 12.84 -12.10 -26.65
N GLY A 94 11.53 -12.34 -26.69
CA GLY A 94 10.77 -12.94 -25.59
C GLY A 94 9.58 -12.09 -25.17
N MET A 95 9.12 -12.26 -23.93
CA MET A 95 7.99 -11.51 -23.42
C MET A 95 8.42 -10.12 -22.92
N VAL A 96 7.61 -9.13 -23.25
CA VAL A 96 7.82 -7.73 -22.87
C VAL A 96 6.56 -7.19 -22.22
N GLY A 97 6.72 -6.43 -21.15
CA GLY A 97 5.64 -5.69 -20.49
C GLY A 97 5.78 -4.19 -20.68
N ILE A 98 4.66 -3.47 -20.62
CA ILE A 98 4.62 -2.00 -20.73
C ILE A 98 4.16 -1.41 -19.39
N GLY A 99 4.83 -0.36 -18.94
CA GLY A 99 4.41 0.46 -17.80
C GLY A 99 4.16 1.89 -18.23
N ILE A 100 3.08 2.47 -17.70
CA ILE A 100 2.66 3.84 -18.06
C ILE A 100 2.61 4.70 -16.79
N GLN A 101 3.40 5.74 -16.76
CA GLN A 101 3.30 6.80 -15.76
C GLN A 101 2.38 7.89 -16.29
N SER A 102 1.23 8.04 -15.66
CA SER A 102 0.24 9.04 -16.05
C SER A 102 -0.47 9.58 -14.82
N ASP A 103 -0.74 10.88 -14.84
CA ASP A 103 -1.58 11.57 -13.88
C ASP A 103 -2.74 12.21 -14.65
N ASP A 104 -3.91 12.26 -14.02
CA ASP A 104 -5.04 13.05 -14.50
C ASP A 104 -5.37 14.18 -13.53
N TYR A 105 -5.99 15.26 -14.03
CA TYR A 105 -6.35 16.42 -13.24
C TYR A 105 -7.67 16.99 -13.76
N MET A 106 -8.62 17.22 -12.86
CA MET A 106 -9.79 18.01 -13.22
C MET A 106 -9.41 19.48 -13.39
N LYS A 107 -10.10 20.17 -14.27
CA LYS A 107 -9.96 21.61 -14.45
C LYS A 107 -10.07 22.33 -13.09
N ASP A 108 -9.17 23.27 -12.86
CA ASP A 108 -9.11 24.09 -11.63
C ASP A 108 -8.87 23.30 -10.33
N SER A 109 -8.38 22.07 -10.42
CA SER A 109 -8.01 21.23 -9.28
C SER A 109 -6.52 20.89 -9.25
N TRP A 110 -5.94 20.94 -8.06
CA TRP A 110 -4.54 20.52 -7.80
C TRP A 110 -4.43 19.03 -7.48
N ASN A 111 -5.57 18.36 -7.28
CA ASN A 111 -5.59 16.97 -6.87
C ASN A 111 -5.32 16.07 -8.07
N LYS A 112 -4.36 15.19 -7.90
CA LYS A 112 -4.07 14.13 -8.87
C LYS A 112 -5.15 13.08 -8.82
N LEU A 113 -5.68 12.76 -9.98
CA LEU A 113 -6.55 11.62 -10.21
C LEU A 113 -5.78 10.51 -10.94
N GLY A 114 -6.28 9.28 -10.87
CA GLY A 114 -5.86 8.20 -11.73
C GLY A 114 -6.53 8.30 -13.10
N VAL A 115 -5.95 7.63 -14.10
CA VAL A 115 -6.61 7.46 -15.40
C VAL A 115 -7.87 6.63 -15.24
N TYR A 116 -8.90 6.94 -16.02
CA TYR A 116 -10.15 6.18 -16.01
C TYR A 116 -10.05 4.91 -16.85
N ASP A 117 -9.67 5.06 -18.13
CA ASP A 117 -9.38 3.93 -19.01
C ASP A 117 -7.91 3.93 -19.45
N LEU A 118 -7.33 2.75 -19.53
CA LEU A 118 -6.01 2.49 -20.09
C LEU A 118 -6.07 1.23 -20.92
N SER A 119 -5.72 1.34 -22.22
CA SER A 119 -5.58 0.18 -23.08
C SER A 119 -4.23 0.15 -23.78
N VAL A 120 -3.77 -1.06 -24.11
CA VAL A 120 -2.57 -1.31 -24.93
C VAL A 120 -2.96 -2.22 -26.08
N SER A 121 -2.57 -1.81 -27.29
CA SER A 121 -2.73 -2.60 -28.50
C SER A 121 -1.37 -2.84 -29.17
N THR A 122 -1.19 -4.02 -29.75
CA THR A 122 -0.03 -4.39 -30.55
C THR A 122 -0.46 -4.78 -31.95
N ASN A 123 0.16 -4.18 -32.96
CA ASN A 123 -0.20 -4.42 -34.38
C ASN A 123 -1.72 -4.29 -34.62
N GLY A 124 -2.36 -3.35 -33.92
CA GLY A 124 -3.81 -3.10 -34.01
C GLY A 124 -4.70 -4.01 -33.17
N GLN A 125 -4.16 -5.04 -32.49
CA GLN A 125 -4.91 -5.93 -31.61
C GLN A 125 -4.75 -5.50 -30.15
N GLU A 126 -5.86 -5.35 -29.42
CA GLU A 126 -5.86 -5.02 -27.98
C GLU A 126 -5.32 -6.20 -27.17
N VAL A 127 -4.29 -5.94 -26.36
CA VAL A 127 -3.65 -6.94 -25.48
C VAL A 127 -3.90 -6.68 -23.99
N PHE A 128 -4.32 -5.47 -23.65
CA PHE A 128 -4.64 -5.08 -22.28
C PHE A 128 -5.69 -3.95 -22.27
N LYS A 129 -6.63 -4.01 -21.35
CA LYS A 129 -7.55 -2.91 -21.07
C LYS A 129 -7.99 -2.92 -19.62
N MET A 130 -7.98 -1.76 -18.99
CA MET A 130 -8.57 -1.55 -17.68
C MET A 130 -9.49 -0.33 -17.67
N SER A 131 -10.54 -0.39 -16.85
CA SER A 131 -11.47 0.72 -16.63
C SER A 131 -11.78 0.85 -15.14
N MET A 132 -11.56 2.03 -14.57
CA MET A 132 -11.80 2.32 -13.15
C MET A 132 -13.28 2.61 -12.86
N ASN A 133 -14.14 1.62 -13.11
CA ASN A 133 -15.60 1.74 -12.97
C ASN A 133 -16.09 1.49 -11.56
N GLU A 134 -15.56 0.45 -10.94
CA GLU A 134 -16.00 -0.04 -9.63
C GLU A 134 -14.87 -0.70 -8.86
N LEU A 135 -15.00 -0.73 -7.54
CA LEU A 135 -14.01 -1.28 -6.62
C LEU A 135 -14.72 -2.07 -5.51
N SER A 136 -14.30 -3.31 -5.27
CA SER A 136 -14.70 -4.06 -4.09
C SER A 136 -13.73 -3.81 -2.94
N PHE A 137 -14.25 -3.53 -1.73
CA PHE A 137 -13.41 -3.16 -0.59
C PHE A 137 -12.50 -4.28 -0.09
N ASP A 138 -12.97 -5.51 -0.14
CA ASP A 138 -12.22 -6.72 0.23
C ASP A 138 -11.05 -7.01 -0.71
N GLN A 139 -11.08 -6.45 -1.93
CA GLN A 139 -10.06 -6.63 -2.95
C GLN A 139 -9.19 -5.39 -3.18
N THR A 140 -9.34 -4.35 -2.36
CA THR A 140 -8.60 -3.07 -2.53
C THR A 140 -7.08 -3.26 -2.57
N PHE A 141 -6.55 -4.26 -1.85
CA PHE A 141 -5.13 -4.55 -1.82
C PHE A 141 -4.59 -5.09 -3.17
N LEU A 142 -5.44 -5.72 -3.99
CA LEU A 142 -5.08 -6.24 -5.32
C LEU A 142 -4.74 -5.13 -6.33
N VAL A 143 -5.13 -3.87 -6.07
CA VAL A 143 -4.69 -2.71 -6.85
C VAL A 143 -3.15 -2.61 -6.90
N ASN A 144 -2.46 -3.20 -5.94
CA ASN A 144 -1.00 -3.24 -5.94
C ASN A 144 -0.41 -4.06 -7.11
N GLU A 145 -1.16 -5.01 -7.69
CA GLU A 145 -0.74 -5.76 -8.88
C GLU A 145 -0.58 -4.86 -10.11
N LEU A 146 -1.34 -3.76 -10.17
CA LEU A 146 -1.31 -2.79 -11.26
C LEU A 146 -0.20 -1.73 -11.11
N LYS A 147 0.58 -1.78 -10.04
CA LYS A 147 1.59 -0.75 -9.75
C LYS A 147 3.00 -1.31 -9.86
N ASP A 148 3.87 -0.56 -10.51
CA ASP A 148 5.30 -0.77 -10.31
C ASP A 148 5.69 -0.23 -8.94
N PHE A 149 5.94 -1.13 -8.01
CA PHE A 149 6.19 -0.76 -6.62
C PHE A 149 7.52 -0.06 -6.43
N HIS A 150 8.50 -0.33 -7.26
CA HIS A 150 9.79 0.38 -7.25
C HIS A 150 9.58 1.87 -7.54
N HIS A 151 8.85 2.21 -8.60
CA HIS A 151 8.53 3.58 -8.94
C HIS A 151 7.56 4.22 -7.93
N TYR A 152 6.57 3.47 -7.44
CA TYR A 152 5.60 3.96 -6.47
C TYR A 152 6.26 4.48 -5.17
N ARG A 153 7.33 3.83 -4.72
CA ARG A 153 8.11 4.28 -3.56
C ARG A 153 8.84 5.61 -3.78
N GLU A 154 9.06 5.99 -5.02
CA GLU A 154 9.63 7.28 -5.42
C GLU A 154 8.54 8.32 -5.74
N ASN A 155 7.30 8.09 -5.26
CA ASN A 155 6.11 8.90 -5.54
C ASN A 155 5.76 9.00 -7.04
N ARG A 156 6.08 7.96 -7.81
CA ARG A 156 5.77 7.83 -9.23
C ARG A 156 4.82 6.66 -9.44
N LEU A 157 3.55 6.94 -9.72
CA LEU A 157 2.59 5.90 -10.05
C LEU A 157 2.80 5.44 -11.50
N VAL A 158 3.33 4.25 -11.67
CA VAL A 158 3.47 3.57 -12.96
C VAL A 158 2.49 2.42 -12.99
N TYR A 159 1.52 2.49 -13.88
CA TYR A 159 0.56 1.40 -14.14
C TYR A 159 1.25 0.31 -14.96
N LEU A 160 1.26 -0.90 -14.44
CA LEU A 160 1.70 -2.07 -15.19
C LEU A 160 0.52 -2.57 -16.05
N THR A 161 0.75 -2.79 -17.31
CA THR A 161 -0.27 -3.29 -18.25
C THR A 161 -0.07 -4.78 -18.56
N PHE A 162 0.65 -5.48 -17.69
CA PHE A 162 0.97 -6.89 -17.82
C PHE A 162 1.11 -7.54 -16.44
N GLY A 163 0.69 -8.77 -16.32
CA GLY A 163 0.79 -9.54 -15.07
C GLY A 163 -0.26 -10.65 -14.98
N ASN A 164 -0.12 -11.48 -13.97
CA ASN A 164 -1.12 -12.49 -13.59
C ASN A 164 -2.09 -11.85 -12.60
N TYR A 165 -3.06 -11.10 -13.11
CA TYR A 165 -3.97 -10.35 -12.26
C TYR A 165 -5.03 -11.24 -11.62
N GLN A 166 -5.14 -11.15 -10.30
CA GLN A 166 -6.29 -11.66 -9.53
C GLN A 166 -7.34 -10.56 -9.34
N VAL A 167 -7.03 -9.35 -9.81
CA VAL A 167 -7.87 -8.17 -9.70
C VAL A 167 -9.14 -8.33 -10.51
N GLN A 168 -10.25 -8.57 -9.83
CA GLN A 168 -11.60 -8.47 -10.39
C GLN A 168 -12.16 -7.04 -10.33
N LEU A 169 -11.38 -6.11 -9.80
CA LEU A 169 -11.76 -4.72 -9.54
C LEU A 169 -11.95 -3.88 -10.79
N LEU A 170 -11.29 -4.29 -11.86
CA LEU A 170 -11.18 -3.53 -13.09
C LEU A 170 -11.68 -4.41 -14.22
N SER A 171 -12.38 -3.82 -15.18
CA SER A 171 -12.68 -4.50 -16.43
C SER A 171 -11.37 -4.69 -17.19
N VAL A 172 -10.58 -5.69 -16.81
CA VAL A 172 -9.34 -6.03 -17.49
C VAL A 172 -9.67 -7.05 -18.56
N SER A 173 -9.65 -6.62 -19.80
CA SER A 173 -9.57 -7.54 -20.94
C SER A 173 -8.10 -7.90 -21.12
N ASN A 174 -7.76 -9.15 -20.87
CA ASN A 174 -6.37 -9.56 -20.89
C ASN A 174 -6.20 -10.84 -21.69
N GLN A 175 -5.68 -10.69 -22.90
CA GLN A 175 -5.18 -11.82 -23.66
C GLN A 175 -3.69 -12.01 -23.29
N ASN A 176 -3.33 -13.17 -22.76
CA ASN A 176 -1.98 -13.52 -22.34
C ASN A 176 -1.37 -12.63 -21.22
N GLY A 177 -2.16 -12.12 -20.27
CA GLY A 177 -1.61 -11.33 -19.17
C GLY A 177 -1.04 -9.97 -19.59
N GLY A 178 -1.47 -9.39 -20.73
CA GLY A 178 -0.90 -8.13 -21.23
C GLY A 178 0.56 -8.22 -21.66
N PHE A 179 1.16 -9.40 -21.62
CA PHE A 179 2.51 -9.63 -22.14
C PHE A 179 2.52 -9.60 -23.65
N ILE A 180 3.54 -8.94 -24.21
CA ILE A 180 3.75 -8.75 -25.63
C ILE A 180 4.88 -9.68 -26.10
N PRO A 181 4.63 -10.69 -26.93
CA PRO A 181 5.70 -11.49 -27.51
C PRO A 181 6.44 -10.67 -28.57
N VAL A 182 7.76 -10.63 -28.47
CA VAL A 182 8.64 -9.98 -29.44
C VAL A 182 9.67 -11.00 -29.93
N GLU A 183 9.58 -11.39 -31.20
CA GLU A 183 10.52 -12.31 -31.77
C GLU A 183 11.82 -11.60 -32.16
N LYS A 184 12.91 -12.39 -32.32
CA LYS A 184 14.18 -11.84 -32.76
C LYS A 184 14.01 -11.24 -34.17
N ASP A 185 14.59 -10.06 -34.38
CA ASP A 185 14.57 -9.28 -35.63
C ASP A 185 13.17 -8.80 -36.06
N SER A 186 12.11 -9.12 -35.29
CA SER A 186 10.76 -8.62 -35.53
C SER A 186 10.55 -7.20 -34.99
N VAL A 187 9.56 -6.51 -35.55
CA VAL A 187 9.09 -5.19 -35.10
C VAL A 187 7.62 -5.30 -34.74
N VAL A 188 7.26 -4.79 -33.57
CA VAL A 188 5.89 -4.79 -33.03
C VAL A 188 5.45 -3.35 -32.79
N ASP A 189 4.39 -2.91 -33.47
CA ASP A 189 3.78 -1.61 -33.23
C ASP A 189 3.02 -1.62 -31.89
N VAL A 190 3.26 -0.62 -31.06
CA VAL A 190 2.59 -0.47 -29.77
C VAL A 190 1.80 0.84 -29.76
N THR A 191 0.53 0.74 -29.43
CA THR A 191 -0.36 1.88 -29.18
C THR A 191 -0.90 1.77 -27.77
N VAL A 192 -0.81 2.87 -27.02
CA VAL A 192 -1.41 3.00 -25.69
C VAL A 192 -2.41 4.14 -25.71
N ASP A 193 -3.64 3.87 -25.36
CA ASP A 193 -4.70 4.87 -25.20
C ASP A 193 -5.04 5.07 -23.73
N LEU A 194 -5.11 6.32 -23.35
CA LEU A 194 -5.50 6.77 -22.01
C LEU A 194 -6.74 7.66 -22.14
N SER A 195 -7.72 7.51 -21.26
CA SER A 195 -8.81 8.47 -21.18
C SER A 195 -9.21 8.76 -19.73
N ASP A 196 -9.77 9.95 -19.52
CA ASP A 196 -10.56 10.26 -18.35
C ASP A 196 -12.01 9.81 -18.55
N ILE A 197 -12.84 10.02 -17.53
CA ILE A 197 -14.26 9.66 -17.58
C ILE A 197 -15.08 10.56 -18.50
N ASN A 198 -14.60 11.76 -18.83
CA ASN A 198 -15.26 12.72 -19.72
C ASN A 198 -14.95 12.44 -21.19
N GLY A 199 -14.08 11.46 -21.47
CA GLY A 199 -13.68 11.04 -22.81
C GLY A 199 -12.52 11.84 -23.40
N ASN A 200 -11.85 12.70 -22.61
CA ASN A 200 -10.61 13.34 -23.06
C ASN A 200 -9.49 12.29 -23.12
N ARG A 201 -8.71 12.31 -24.20
CA ARG A 201 -7.78 11.22 -24.53
C ARG A 201 -6.34 11.68 -24.67
N SER A 202 -5.43 10.76 -24.37
CA SER A 202 -4.02 10.84 -24.76
C SER A 202 -3.59 9.53 -25.38
N ARG A 203 -2.81 9.60 -26.46
CA ARG A 203 -2.34 8.41 -27.19
C ARG A 203 -0.83 8.39 -27.26
N ILE A 204 -0.24 7.20 -27.06
CA ILE A 204 1.19 6.96 -27.16
C ILE A 204 1.40 5.92 -28.25
N VAL A 205 2.35 6.15 -29.16
CA VAL A 205 2.72 5.20 -30.21
C VAL A 205 4.24 5.06 -30.29
N PHE A 206 4.72 3.83 -30.34
CA PHE A 206 6.14 3.50 -30.51
C PHE A 206 6.28 2.06 -31.04
N GLN A 207 7.50 1.63 -31.32
CA GLN A 207 7.77 0.29 -31.82
C GLN A 207 8.71 -0.45 -30.87
N LEU A 208 8.46 -1.75 -30.66
CA LEU A 208 9.41 -2.68 -30.06
C LEU A 208 10.17 -3.39 -31.15
N TRP A 209 11.45 -3.65 -30.95
CA TRP A 209 12.30 -4.39 -31.88
C TRP A 209 13.10 -5.46 -31.15
N GLY A 210 12.95 -6.70 -31.52
CA GLY A 210 13.69 -7.84 -30.99
C GLY A 210 15.15 -7.83 -31.40
N LYS A 211 15.97 -7.01 -30.73
CA LYS A 211 17.36 -6.73 -31.10
C LYS A 211 18.33 -7.85 -30.75
N SER A 212 18.09 -8.57 -29.68
CA SER A 212 19.01 -9.57 -29.14
C SER A 212 18.26 -10.83 -28.69
N PRO A 213 18.95 -11.98 -28.59
CA PRO A 213 18.35 -13.17 -27.99
C PRO A 213 17.83 -12.90 -26.57
N LEU A 214 16.87 -13.72 -26.14
CA LEU A 214 16.39 -13.74 -24.77
C LEU A 214 17.55 -13.99 -23.81
N ARG A 215 17.65 -13.16 -22.78
CA ARG A 215 18.60 -13.38 -21.68
C ARG A 215 18.04 -14.41 -20.74
N LYS A 216 18.82 -15.46 -20.49
CA LYS A 216 18.55 -16.38 -19.36
C LYS A 216 18.73 -15.61 -18.05
N LEU A 217 17.87 -15.91 -17.07
CA LEU A 217 18.08 -15.44 -15.72
C LEU A 217 19.31 -16.13 -15.14
N VAL A 218 20.30 -15.34 -14.73
CA VAL A 218 21.47 -15.82 -14.01
C VAL A 218 21.36 -15.27 -12.58
N LEU A 219 21.24 -16.15 -11.62
CA LEU A 219 21.23 -15.77 -10.23
C LEU A 219 22.66 -15.60 -9.74
N ALA A 220 22.94 -14.52 -9.03
CA ALA A 220 24.20 -14.32 -8.32
C ALA A 220 24.26 -15.21 -7.07
N ASP A 221 25.44 -15.32 -6.49
CA ASP A 221 25.63 -16.10 -5.25
C ASP A 221 24.73 -15.58 -4.12
N GLY A 222 24.01 -16.51 -3.49
CA GLY A 222 23.05 -16.22 -2.43
C GLY A 222 21.71 -15.64 -2.92
N GLU A 223 21.51 -15.42 -4.23
CA GLU A 223 20.22 -15.06 -4.79
C GLU A 223 19.31 -16.27 -4.95
N LYS A 224 18.02 -16.05 -4.76
CA LYS A 224 16.96 -17.03 -4.96
C LYS A 224 15.83 -16.40 -5.75
N LEU A 225 15.34 -17.09 -6.78
CA LEU A 225 14.12 -16.77 -7.46
C LEU A 225 12.94 -17.32 -6.65
N LEU A 226 12.08 -16.43 -6.18
CA LEU A 226 10.77 -16.78 -5.62
C LEU A 226 9.75 -16.74 -6.75
N THR A 227 8.88 -17.74 -6.79
CA THR A 227 7.82 -17.82 -7.80
C THR A 227 6.45 -17.67 -7.16
N ASN A 228 5.45 -17.32 -7.97
CA ASN A 228 4.06 -17.21 -7.52
C ASN A 228 3.26 -18.52 -7.68
N HIS A 229 3.86 -19.59 -8.22
CA HIS A 229 3.16 -20.83 -8.58
C HIS A 229 3.27 -21.92 -7.52
N GLN A 230 4.09 -21.73 -6.50
CA GLN A 230 4.34 -22.71 -5.44
C GLN A 230 4.65 -22.02 -4.12
N ASN A 231 4.53 -22.79 -3.05
CA ASN A 231 5.04 -22.35 -1.75
C ASN A 231 6.56 -22.23 -1.79
N ASP A 232 7.09 -21.22 -1.16
CA ASP A 232 8.51 -20.96 -1.14
C ASP A 232 8.97 -20.37 0.21
N SER A 233 10.28 -20.23 0.41
CA SER A 233 10.82 -19.63 1.63
C SER A 233 12.13 -18.90 1.38
N LEU A 234 12.39 -17.88 2.20
CA LEU A 234 13.70 -17.26 2.36
C LEU A 234 14.24 -17.62 3.75
N ARG A 235 15.44 -18.18 3.79
CA ARG A 235 16.08 -18.56 5.05
C ARG A 235 17.48 -17.97 5.14
N LYS A 236 17.81 -17.37 6.29
CA LYS A 236 19.16 -16.95 6.63
C LYS A 236 19.33 -16.88 8.14
N GLY A 237 20.34 -17.60 8.67
CA GLY A 237 20.54 -17.71 10.12
C GLY A 237 19.30 -18.26 10.83
N LYS A 238 18.84 -17.56 11.85
CA LYS A 238 17.66 -17.92 12.63
C LYS A 238 16.31 -17.46 12.02
N TYR A 239 16.35 -16.77 10.87
CA TYR A 239 15.16 -16.23 10.21
C TYR A 239 14.68 -17.15 9.09
N THR A 240 13.39 -17.39 9.05
CA THR A 240 12.71 -18.09 7.96
C THR A 240 11.43 -17.35 7.62
N LEU A 241 11.33 -16.89 6.38
CA LEU A 241 10.13 -16.28 5.83
C LEU A 241 9.50 -17.25 4.83
N TRP A 242 8.32 -17.75 5.14
CA TRP A 242 7.53 -18.65 4.30
C TRP A 242 6.51 -17.87 3.48
N LEU A 243 6.40 -18.22 2.20
CA LEU A 243 5.45 -17.65 1.26
C LEU A 243 4.57 -18.77 0.70
N GLU A 244 3.28 -18.56 0.73
CA GLU A 244 2.33 -19.44 0.06
C GLU A 244 2.26 -19.16 -1.44
N VAL A 245 1.71 -20.11 -2.19
CA VAL A 245 1.34 -19.91 -3.59
C VAL A 245 0.49 -18.64 -3.73
N ASP A 246 0.72 -17.87 -4.78
CA ASP A 246 0.06 -16.57 -5.05
C ASP A 246 0.35 -15.46 -4.00
N ALA A 247 1.34 -15.64 -3.13
CA ALA A 247 1.80 -14.55 -2.27
C ALA A 247 2.52 -13.44 -3.06
N LEU A 248 3.00 -13.74 -4.25
CA LEU A 248 3.63 -12.80 -5.18
C LEU A 248 2.77 -12.63 -6.44
N SER A 249 2.68 -11.43 -6.97
CA SER A 249 2.01 -11.17 -8.26
C SER A 249 2.83 -11.61 -9.46
N TYR A 250 4.15 -11.78 -9.31
CA TYR A 250 5.08 -12.29 -10.33
C TYR A 250 6.37 -12.79 -9.69
N PRO A 251 7.18 -13.62 -10.39
CA PRO A 251 8.46 -14.09 -9.87
C PRO A 251 9.43 -12.94 -9.57
N ILE A 252 10.13 -13.04 -8.44
CA ILE A 252 11.04 -12.00 -7.96
C ILE A 252 12.35 -12.62 -7.47
N VAL A 253 13.48 -12.04 -7.86
CA VAL A 253 14.79 -12.44 -7.32
C VAL A 253 15.01 -11.76 -5.98
N CYS A 254 15.28 -12.55 -4.95
CA CYS A 254 15.59 -12.10 -3.59
C CYS A 254 16.99 -12.57 -3.19
N LYS A 255 17.61 -11.80 -2.30
CA LYS A 255 18.90 -12.19 -1.68
C LYS A 255 18.77 -12.08 -0.16
N PRO A 256 18.41 -13.17 0.53
CA PRO A 256 18.27 -13.12 1.98
C PRO A 256 19.63 -12.95 2.64
N GLU A 257 19.74 -11.93 3.47
CA GLU A 257 20.96 -11.60 4.21
C GLU A 257 20.63 -11.30 5.69
N VAL A 258 21.58 -11.58 6.58
CA VAL A 258 21.56 -11.13 7.97
C VAL A 258 22.78 -10.28 8.18
N SER A 259 22.57 -9.06 8.67
CA SER A 259 23.65 -8.11 8.93
C SER A 259 23.45 -7.43 10.28
N SER A 260 24.56 -7.03 10.90
CA SER A 260 24.53 -6.17 12.08
C SER A 260 24.66 -4.72 11.63
N ARG A 261 23.77 -3.85 12.11
CA ARG A 261 23.78 -2.42 11.79
C ARG A 261 23.86 -1.60 13.07
N LEU A 262 24.73 -0.60 13.07
CA LEU A 262 24.79 0.38 14.15
C LEU A 262 23.63 1.38 13.99
N ARG A 263 22.82 1.51 15.04
CA ARG A 263 21.76 2.48 15.13
C ARG A 263 22.17 3.61 16.07
N ASP A 264 21.97 4.86 15.64
CA ASP A 264 22.15 6.06 16.46
C ASP A 264 23.49 6.11 17.22
N SER A 265 24.54 5.50 16.64
CA SER A 265 25.92 5.39 17.20
C SER A 265 26.03 4.64 18.55
N ILE A 266 24.97 4.02 19.05
CA ILE A 266 24.95 3.41 20.40
C ILE A 266 24.48 1.96 20.35
N GLU A 267 23.50 1.61 19.53
CA GLU A 267 22.86 0.31 19.52
C GLU A 267 23.16 -0.47 18.24
N THR A 268 23.65 -1.70 18.39
CA THR A 268 23.80 -2.63 17.26
C THR A 268 22.55 -3.51 17.16
N ILE A 269 21.87 -3.46 16.03
CA ILE A 269 20.70 -4.30 15.73
C ILE A 269 21.04 -5.34 14.67
N GLU A 270 20.53 -6.55 14.83
CA GLU A 270 20.58 -7.59 13.81
C GLU A 270 19.39 -7.42 12.87
N VAL A 271 19.63 -7.35 11.58
CA VAL A 271 18.62 -7.14 10.55
C VAL A 271 18.61 -8.30 9.56
N PHE A 272 17.47 -8.94 9.40
CA PHE A 272 17.20 -9.87 8.31
C PHE A 272 16.61 -9.09 7.14
N SER A 273 17.30 -9.11 6.01
CA SER A 273 16.86 -8.51 4.76
C SER A 273 16.43 -9.60 3.78
N THR A 274 15.32 -9.39 3.10
CA THR A 274 14.90 -10.24 1.97
C THR A 274 15.64 -9.90 0.67
N GLY A 275 16.56 -8.92 0.70
CA GLY A 275 17.24 -8.38 -0.48
C GLY A 275 16.32 -7.48 -1.32
N LYS A 276 15.14 -7.18 -0.81
CA LYS A 276 14.20 -6.22 -1.39
C LYS A 276 13.86 -5.14 -0.37
N GLN A 277 13.79 -3.94 -0.84
CA GLN A 277 13.10 -2.90 -0.09
C GLN A 277 11.62 -3.29 0.00
N ILE A 278 10.85 -2.70 0.91
CA ILE A 278 9.44 -3.02 1.13
C ILE A 278 8.70 -3.30 -0.20
N TYR A 279 8.28 -4.54 -0.38
CA TYR A 279 7.54 -5.04 -1.54
C TYR A 279 6.26 -5.73 -1.05
N PRO A 280 5.07 -5.31 -1.50
CA PRO A 280 3.81 -5.86 -1.01
C PRO A 280 3.60 -7.30 -1.45
N LEU A 281 3.02 -8.09 -0.57
CA LEU A 281 2.59 -9.45 -0.82
C LEU A 281 1.07 -9.48 -0.99
N MET A 282 0.58 -10.36 -1.83
CA MET A 282 -0.86 -10.58 -2.04
C MET A 282 -1.47 -11.39 -0.89
N LYS A 283 -0.67 -12.22 -0.23
CA LYS A 283 -1.03 -12.97 0.98
C LYS A 283 -0.04 -12.65 2.11
N ASN A 284 -0.44 -12.92 3.35
CA ASN A 284 0.48 -12.84 4.47
C ASN A 284 1.60 -13.89 4.30
N ALA A 285 2.83 -13.48 4.49
CA ALA A 285 3.92 -14.43 4.71
C ALA A 285 3.92 -14.87 6.18
N ARG A 286 4.58 -15.98 6.48
CA ARG A 286 4.87 -16.42 7.83
C ARG A 286 6.35 -16.21 8.12
N LEU A 287 6.67 -15.29 9.02
CA LEU A 287 8.05 -15.03 9.46
C LEU A 287 8.29 -15.68 10.82
N VAL A 288 9.23 -16.60 10.87
CA VAL A 288 9.71 -17.23 12.11
C VAL A 288 11.12 -16.77 12.41
N VAL A 289 11.36 -16.36 13.64
CA VAL A 289 12.68 -16.01 14.16
C VAL A 289 13.01 -16.99 15.29
N GLY A 290 13.87 -17.98 15.00
CA GLY A 290 14.21 -19.03 15.94
C GLY A 290 15.10 -18.56 17.07
N GLY A 291 14.94 -19.18 18.25
CA GLY A 291 15.80 -18.93 19.41
C GLY A 291 15.04 -18.43 20.64
N LYS A 292 15.82 -18.15 21.69
CA LYS A 292 15.29 -17.59 22.95
C LYS A 292 15.42 -16.08 22.92
N PHE A 293 14.37 -15.39 23.32
CA PHE A 293 14.30 -13.94 23.37
C PHE A 293 13.91 -13.47 24.77
N PRO A 294 14.33 -12.24 25.16
CA PRO A 294 13.79 -11.61 26.39
C PRO A 294 12.27 -11.46 26.30
N GLU A 295 11.59 -11.47 27.43
CA GLU A 295 10.18 -11.16 27.50
C GLU A 295 9.86 -9.82 26.81
N LYS A 296 8.66 -9.66 26.26
CA LYS A 296 8.22 -8.45 25.55
C LYS A 296 8.98 -8.15 24.25
N SER A 297 9.67 -9.16 23.69
CA SER A 297 10.27 -9.03 22.37
C SER A 297 9.21 -9.11 21.28
N VAL A 298 9.34 -8.25 20.25
CA VAL A 298 8.48 -8.19 19.09
C VAL A 298 9.30 -8.17 17.81
N ILE A 299 8.74 -8.76 16.76
CA ILE A 299 9.31 -8.67 15.41
C ILE A 299 8.88 -7.32 14.82
N CYS A 300 9.84 -6.58 14.28
CA CYS A 300 9.63 -5.28 13.66
C CYS A 300 10.03 -5.28 12.21
N LEU A 301 9.22 -4.62 11.37
CA LEU A 301 9.61 -4.19 10.03
C LEU A 301 10.44 -2.91 10.15
N LEU A 302 11.58 -2.87 9.49
CA LEU A 302 12.42 -1.69 9.39
C LEU A 302 11.95 -0.84 8.20
N GLU A 303 11.42 0.34 8.51
CA GLU A 303 10.94 1.30 7.51
C GLU A 303 12.04 2.28 7.08
N LYS A 304 11.70 3.16 6.16
CA LYS A 304 12.57 4.29 5.79
C LYS A 304 12.91 5.11 7.05
N ASN A 305 14.13 5.67 7.07
CA ASN A 305 14.65 6.51 8.16
C ASN A 305 14.82 5.76 9.50
N ASN A 306 15.13 4.47 9.46
CA ASN A 306 15.37 3.64 10.64
C ASN A 306 14.19 3.60 11.64
N ARG A 307 12.96 3.82 11.17
CA ARG A 307 11.76 3.65 11.97
C ARG A 307 11.37 2.18 12.03
N PHE A 308 10.89 1.76 13.19
CA PHE A 308 10.37 0.42 13.40
C PHE A 308 8.84 0.43 13.38
N SER A 309 8.29 -0.59 12.73
CA SER A 309 6.87 -0.87 12.75
C SER A 309 6.71 -2.27 13.35
N ALA A 310 6.26 -2.36 14.59
CA ALA A 310 6.07 -3.64 15.24
C ALA A 310 4.97 -4.44 14.55
N LEU A 311 5.23 -5.71 14.34
CA LEU A 311 4.27 -6.68 13.85
C LEU A 311 3.58 -7.36 15.02
N LYS A 312 2.32 -7.76 14.86
CA LYS A 312 1.68 -8.64 15.83
C LYS A 312 2.51 -9.92 15.94
N THR A 313 3.19 -10.07 17.06
CA THR A 313 4.15 -11.14 17.31
C THR A 313 3.54 -12.19 18.22
N HIS A 314 3.68 -13.46 17.84
CA HIS A 314 3.28 -14.62 18.62
C HIS A 314 4.53 -15.33 19.12
N TRP A 315 4.49 -15.78 20.36
CA TRP A 315 5.53 -16.61 20.97
C TRP A 315 5.21 -18.07 20.72
N THR A 316 6.19 -18.82 20.22
CA THR A 316 6.10 -20.23 19.91
C THR A 316 7.24 -21.00 20.59
N GLU A 317 7.20 -22.32 20.56
CA GLU A 317 8.29 -23.15 21.06
C GLU A 317 9.61 -22.92 20.28
N GLU A 318 9.51 -22.58 18.98
CA GLU A 318 10.65 -22.32 18.10
C GLU A 318 11.24 -20.91 18.30
N GLY A 319 10.48 -19.96 18.87
CA GLY A 319 10.86 -18.56 19.04
C GLY A 319 9.71 -17.59 18.79
N LEU A 320 9.92 -16.58 17.95
CA LEU A 320 8.94 -15.56 17.61
C LEU A 320 8.37 -15.78 16.21
N GLU A 321 7.08 -15.51 16.06
CA GLU A 321 6.34 -15.62 14.80
C GLU A 321 5.54 -14.37 14.51
N ALA A 322 5.51 -13.92 13.24
CA ALA A 322 4.66 -12.84 12.75
C ALA A 322 4.21 -13.11 11.32
N PHE A 323 3.17 -12.39 10.88
CA PHE A 323 2.56 -12.57 9.54
C PHE A 323 2.63 -11.28 8.73
N PRO A 324 3.81 -10.91 8.19
CA PRO A 324 3.97 -9.71 7.40
C PRO A 324 3.28 -9.81 6.03
N ARG A 325 2.88 -8.65 5.51
CA ARG A 325 2.36 -8.48 4.14
C ARG A 325 3.35 -7.83 3.17
N VAL A 326 4.61 -7.85 3.50
CA VAL A 326 5.66 -7.27 2.65
C VAL A 326 6.91 -8.13 2.67
N LEU A 327 7.68 -8.13 1.60
CA LEU A 327 9.11 -8.42 1.66
C LEU A 327 9.80 -7.14 2.12
N GLY A 328 10.84 -7.27 2.92
CA GLY A 328 11.51 -6.10 3.49
C GLY A 328 12.64 -6.47 4.42
N GLU A 329 12.89 -5.62 5.37
CA GLU A 329 13.91 -5.80 6.40
C GLU A 329 13.25 -5.98 7.76
N TYR A 330 13.68 -6.96 8.52
CA TYR A 330 13.08 -7.31 9.81
C TYR A 330 14.15 -7.40 10.89
N THR A 331 13.75 -7.04 12.10
CA THR A 331 14.58 -7.17 13.31
C THR A 331 13.70 -7.57 14.48
N VAL A 332 14.33 -8.01 15.57
CA VAL A 332 13.64 -8.24 16.85
C VAL A 332 14.03 -7.12 17.81
N ARG A 333 13.01 -6.56 18.47
CA ARG A 333 13.16 -5.50 19.47
C ARG A 333 12.46 -5.89 20.75
N GLN A 334 13.01 -5.51 21.90
CA GLN A 334 12.33 -5.61 23.17
C GLN A 334 11.62 -4.30 23.49
N ASP A 335 10.34 -4.36 23.83
CA ASP A 335 9.55 -3.21 24.24
C ASP A 335 9.34 -3.22 25.76
N THR A 336 10.08 -2.37 26.45
CA THR A 336 10.02 -2.24 27.92
C THR A 336 9.40 -0.92 28.35
N ILE A 337 8.98 -0.07 27.41
CA ILE A 337 8.49 1.28 27.70
C ILE A 337 6.97 1.27 27.67
N ALA A 338 6.36 1.70 28.77
CA ALA A 338 4.91 1.83 28.82
C ALA A 338 4.40 3.01 27.98
N PRO A 339 3.16 2.94 27.47
CA PRO A 339 2.55 4.04 26.73
C PRO A 339 2.58 5.36 27.50
N VAL A 340 2.71 6.47 26.79
CA VAL A 340 2.69 7.82 27.36
C VAL A 340 1.31 8.44 27.16
N ILE A 341 0.74 8.97 28.24
CA ILE A 341 -0.58 9.59 28.26
C ILE A 341 -0.43 11.09 28.49
N PHE A 342 -0.98 11.90 27.58
CA PHE A 342 -1.04 13.35 27.70
C PHE A 342 -2.48 13.78 27.87
N TYR A 343 -2.82 14.46 28.94
CA TYR A 343 -4.09 15.15 29.08
C TYR A 343 -4.03 16.44 28.24
N THR A 344 -4.84 16.51 27.19
CA THR A 344 -4.85 17.66 26.27
C THR A 344 -5.91 18.70 26.61
N GLY A 345 -6.64 18.45 27.73
CA GLY A 345 -7.60 19.38 28.25
C GLY A 345 -9.05 19.07 27.88
N ARG A 346 -9.91 20.05 28.13
CA ARG A 346 -11.34 19.99 27.86
C ARG A 346 -11.71 21.01 26.77
N ALA A 347 -12.47 20.58 25.76
CA ALA A 347 -13.06 21.45 24.74
C ALA A 347 -14.59 21.32 24.80
N GLY A 348 -15.27 22.32 25.40
CA GLY A 348 -16.71 22.25 25.67
C GLY A 348 -17.07 21.06 26.56
N GLN A 349 -17.82 20.11 26.03
CA GLN A 349 -18.25 18.90 26.79
C GLN A 349 -17.26 17.71 26.58
N LYS A 350 -16.24 17.85 25.73
CA LYS A 350 -15.31 16.79 25.39
C LYS A 350 -14.07 16.84 26.25
N ILE A 351 -13.70 15.70 26.83
CA ILE A 351 -12.47 15.47 27.60
C ILE A 351 -11.53 14.72 26.66
N ARG A 352 -10.27 15.17 26.55
CA ARG A 352 -9.33 14.68 25.55
C ARG A 352 -8.01 14.26 26.13
N PHE A 353 -7.52 13.10 25.66
CA PHE A 353 -6.17 12.62 25.92
C PHE A 353 -5.50 12.27 24.60
N ARG A 354 -4.21 12.44 24.53
CA ARG A 354 -3.36 11.87 23.52
C ARG A 354 -2.60 10.70 24.11
N MET A 355 -2.66 9.54 23.45
CA MET A 355 -1.94 8.35 23.87
C MET A 355 -0.93 7.97 22.82
N VAL A 356 0.31 7.71 23.23
CA VAL A 356 1.41 7.38 22.32
C VAL A 356 2.17 6.19 22.89
N ASP A 357 2.47 5.26 22.02
CA ASP A 357 3.40 4.18 22.26
C ASP A 357 4.51 4.26 21.21
N ASP A 358 5.73 3.90 21.57
CA ASP A 358 6.88 4.09 20.69
C ASP A 358 7.23 2.85 19.85
N LEU A 359 6.73 1.65 20.25
CA LEU A 359 7.08 0.43 19.56
C LEU A 359 5.91 -0.51 19.29
N SER A 360 5.38 -1.20 20.31
CA SER A 360 4.41 -2.29 20.12
C SER A 360 2.99 -1.82 19.84
N GLY A 361 2.68 -0.56 20.17
CA GLY A 361 1.41 0.08 19.96
C GLY A 361 0.40 -0.20 21.07
N ILE A 362 -0.62 0.66 21.16
CA ILE A 362 -1.67 0.55 22.18
C ILE A 362 -2.61 -0.61 21.84
N SER A 363 -2.74 -1.58 22.76
CA SER A 363 -3.62 -2.73 22.61
C SER A 363 -4.97 -2.54 23.30
N SER A 364 -4.98 -1.89 24.47
CA SER A 364 -6.20 -1.66 25.22
C SER A 364 -6.13 -0.40 26.07
N TYR A 365 -7.29 0.12 26.43
CA TYR A 365 -7.43 1.21 27.41
C TYR A 365 -8.71 1.05 28.21
N ARG A 366 -8.72 1.62 29.42
CA ARG A 366 -9.89 1.68 30.29
C ARG A 366 -9.95 3.02 30.98
N VAL A 367 -11.10 3.67 30.92
CA VAL A 367 -11.38 4.91 31.62
C VAL A 367 -12.39 4.63 32.73
N GLU A 368 -12.09 5.09 33.92
CA GLU A 368 -13.01 5.07 35.05
C GLU A 368 -13.20 6.48 35.60
N VAL A 369 -14.43 6.81 35.95
CA VAL A 369 -14.80 8.05 36.60
C VAL A 369 -15.51 7.70 37.90
N ASN A 370 -14.99 8.19 39.02
CA ASN A 370 -15.48 7.87 40.35
C ASN A 370 -15.58 6.36 40.62
N GLY A 371 -14.60 5.58 40.06
CA GLY A 371 -14.55 4.12 40.20
C GLY A 371 -15.51 3.36 39.28
N LYS A 372 -16.25 4.04 38.38
CA LYS A 372 -17.16 3.42 37.42
C LYS A 372 -16.62 3.57 35.99
N TRP A 373 -16.73 2.53 35.20
CA TRP A 373 -16.34 2.57 33.77
C TRP A 373 -17.08 3.69 33.03
N CYS A 374 -16.35 4.39 32.18
CA CYS A 374 -16.86 5.47 31.36
C CYS A 374 -16.46 5.28 29.90
N LEU A 375 -17.40 5.50 28.98
CA LEU A 375 -17.15 5.39 27.57
C LEU A 375 -16.28 6.54 27.05
N PHE A 376 -15.12 6.20 26.53
CA PHE A 376 -14.25 7.05 25.73
C PHE A 376 -13.96 6.36 24.41
N ALA A 377 -13.90 7.11 23.30
CA ALA A 377 -13.58 6.59 21.98
C ALA A 377 -12.14 6.91 21.62
N TYR A 378 -11.39 5.90 21.16
CA TYR A 378 -10.01 6.06 20.71
C TYR A 378 -9.91 6.08 19.19
N ASP A 379 -9.36 7.17 18.66
CA ASP A 379 -8.95 7.31 17.28
C ASP A 379 -7.44 7.01 17.16
N ALA A 380 -7.11 5.79 16.77
CA ALA A 380 -5.73 5.34 16.65
C ALA A 380 -4.93 6.14 15.61
N LYS A 381 -5.58 6.61 14.53
CA LYS A 381 -4.93 7.40 13.47
C LYS A 381 -4.44 8.75 13.99
N ASN A 382 -5.24 9.39 14.83
CA ASN A 382 -4.93 10.68 15.44
C ASN A 382 -4.32 10.55 16.86
N ARG A 383 -4.21 9.31 17.36
CA ARG A 383 -3.74 9.00 18.71
C ARG A 383 -4.55 9.72 19.80
N LEU A 384 -5.82 9.95 19.53
CA LEU A 384 -6.74 10.74 20.36
C LEU A 384 -7.74 9.86 21.06
N LEU A 385 -7.85 9.98 22.37
CA LEU A 385 -8.91 9.42 23.19
C LEU A 385 -9.84 10.53 23.62
N GLU A 386 -11.15 10.41 23.34
CA GLU A 386 -12.15 11.44 23.61
C GLU A 386 -13.36 10.86 24.33
N GLY A 387 -13.82 11.53 25.39
CA GLY A 387 -15.04 11.22 26.13
C GLY A 387 -15.91 12.45 26.37
N ASN A 388 -17.14 12.23 26.79
CA ASN A 388 -18.11 13.32 27.08
C ASN A 388 -18.38 13.45 28.56
N ILE A 389 -18.27 14.68 29.09
CA ILE A 389 -18.54 14.97 30.52
C ILE A 389 -20.03 14.82 30.87
N ASN A 390 -20.91 14.71 29.89
CA ASN A 390 -22.35 14.47 30.12
C ASN A 390 -22.68 12.99 30.33
N GLU A 391 -21.70 12.08 30.22
CA GLU A 391 -21.92 10.69 30.59
C GLU A 391 -22.47 10.59 32.02
N PRO A 392 -23.40 9.66 32.29
CA PRO A 392 -24.12 9.56 33.60
C PRO A 392 -23.20 9.34 34.79
N VAL A 393 -21.98 8.86 34.56
CA VAL A 393 -21.01 8.62 35.69
C VAL A 393 -20.39 9.90 36.24
N PHE A 394 -20.50 11.03 35.49
CA PHE A 394 -20.04 12.34 35.99
C PHE A 394 -21.11 13.01 36.83
N VAL A 395 -20.79 13.30 38.08
CA VAL A 395 -21.62 14.07 39.02
C VAL A 395 -21.23 15.54 38.98
N LYS A 396 -22.16 16.43 39.43
CA LYS A 396 -21.85 17.85 39.58
C LYS A 396 -20.69 18.05 40.56
N GLY A 397 -19.76 18.93 40.23
CA GLY A 397 -18.56 19.17 41.03
C GLY A 397 -17.38 18.32 40.62
N LYS A 398 -16.57 17.90 41.57
CA LYS A 398 -15.31 17.18 41.40
C LYS A 398 -15.54 15.70 41.05
N ASN A 399 -14.90 15.20 39.96
CA ASN A 399 -14.92 13.81 39.57
C ASN A 399 -13.48 13.31 39.38
N ARG A 400 -13.11 12.21 40.04
CA ARG A 400 -11.81 11.57 39.82
C ARG A 400 -11.86 10.69 38.60
N LEU A 401 -11.00 10.97 37.61
CA LEU A 401 -10.83 10.17 36.38
C LEU A 401 -9.53 9.40 36.46
N VAL A 402 -9.60 8.10 36.17
CA VAL A 402 -8.46 7.19 36.04
C VAL A 402 -8.46 6.61 34.63
N LEU A 403 -7.36 6.81 33.92
CA LEU A 403 -7.13 6.23 32.62
C LEU A 403 -5.98 5.23 32.67
N LYS A 404 -6.27 3.97 32.38
CA LYS A 404 -5.28 2.89 32.27
C LYS A 404 -5.07 2.56 30.77
N VAL A 405 -3.84 2.48 30.31
CA VAL A 405 -3.49 2.17 28.91
C VAL A 405 -2.46 1.04 28.92
N GLU A 406 -2.68 0.06 28.07
CA GLU A 406 -1.84 -1.12 27.92
C GLU A 406 -1.36 -1.23 26.46
N ASP A 407 -0.07 -1.50 26.24
CA ASP A 407 0.50 -1.80 24.93
C ASP A 407 0.31 -3.27 24.52
N ALA A 408 0.82 -3.65 23.35
CA ALA A 408 0.66 -5.01 22.84
C ALA A 408 1.51 -6.06 23.58
N VAL A 409 2.50 -5.65 24.36
CA VAL A 409 3.36 -6.53 25.17
C VAL A 409 3.13 -6.38 26.69
N LYS A 410 2.01 -5.77 27.07
CA LYS A 410 1.55 -5.68 28.46
C LYS A 410 2.34 -4.70 29.35
N ASN A 411 2.98 -3.67 28.78
CA ASN A 411 3.39 -2.53 29.58
C ASN A 411 2.18 -1.65 29.87
N ILE A 412 2.05 -1.18 31.08
CA ILE A 412 0.86 -0.46 31.56
C ILE A 412 1.25 0.94 32.02
N ALA A 413 0.53 1.95 31.53
CA ALA A 413 0.55 3.30 32.04
C ALA A 413 -0.79 3.62 32.71
N THR A 414 -0.75 4.37 33.82
CA THR A 414 -1.93 4.87 34.51
C THR A 414 -1.82 6.38 34.64
N PHE A 415 -2.89 7.08 34.29
CA PHE A 415 -3.01 8.53 34.47
C PHE A 415 -4.25 8.86 35.30
N GLU A 416 -4.09 9.73 36.29
CA GLU A 416 -5.18 10.17 37.16
C GLU A 416 -5.31 11.69 37.11
N THR A 417 -6.53 12.17 37.11
CA THR A 417 -6.83 13.60 37.16
C THR A 417 -8.23 13.87 37.72
N ASP A 418 -8.44 15.09 38.20
CA ASP A 418 -9.75 15.57 38.62
C ASP A 418 -10.42 16.38 37.52
N ILE A 419 -11.65 16.03 37.19
CA ILE A 419 -12.48 16.72 36.20
C ILE A 419 -13.67 17.36 36.87
N TYR A 420 -13.88 18.66 36.64
CA TYR A 420 -14.99 19.40 37.23
C TYR A 420 -16.16 19.54 36.25
N LYS A 421 -17.35 19.04 36.65
CA LYS A 421 -18.62 19.23 35.94
C LYS A 421 -19.39 20.38 36.61
N LYS A 422 -19.76 21.39 35.85
CA LYS A 422 -20.55 22.53 36.28
C LYS A 422 -22.00 22.15 36.61
#